data_9beb8449892dabb53cd80447421b8043
#
_entry.id   9beb8449892dabb53cd80447421b8043
#
_cell.length_a   1.000
_cell.length_b   1.000
_cell.length_c   1.000
_cell.angle_alpha   90.00
_cell.angle_beta   90.00
_cell.angle_gamma   90.00
#
_symmetry.space_group_name_H-M   'P 1'
#
loop_
_entity.id
_entity.type
_entity.pdbx_description
1 polymer ?
#
loop_
_entity_poly.entity_id
_entity_poly.type
_entity_poly.pdbx_seq_one_letter_code
_entity_poly.pdbx_strand_id
1 'polypeptide(L)'
;AVRYFRKSIAEDANPYGVNGDQIVIGGQGSGGYTALAYSSLQEVSEIQLLKFFNTETNAFMVEPTIMGDFDGLGGSPMLNNDNWPSYSNDISMIFNIGGAIGDSSWMDQGEVPICAVHGVNDPFAPYGDGTVFVPGTSFAVVDVSGSSTITRIANEFGNNDIWLTPPFTDAITNYAQAKLAGTVNDGNEGLFPIMAPQNASGPWEWFD
;
A
#
# COMPACT_ATOMS: atom_id res chain seq x y z
N ALA A 1 13.01 -2.35 8.86
CA ALA A 1 13.79 -1.40 8.03
C ALA A 1 13.65 0.03 8.56
N VAL A 2 12.42 0.56 8.78
CA VAL A 2 12.20 1.96 9.25
C VAL A 2 12.95 2.23 10.56
N ARG A 3 12.77 1.38 11.57
CA ARG A 3 13.49 1.47 12.86
C ARG A 3 15.01 1.43 12.70
N TYR A 4 15.52 0.61 11.78
CA TYR A 4 16.95 0.54 11.50
C TYR A 4 17.51 1.88 11.02
N PHE A 5 16.82 2.56 10.10
CA PHE A 5 17.28 3.87 9.63
C PHE A 5 17.23 4.92 10.73
N ARG A 6 16.19 4.95 11.57
CA ARG A 6 16.16 5.86 12.73
C ARG A 6 17.25 5.55 13.75
N LYS A 7 17.52 4.27 14.02
CA LYS A 7 18.68 3.87 14.83
C LYS A 7 19.98 4.37 14.22
N SER A 8 20.20 4.18 12.93
CA SER A 8 21.43 4.60 12.27
C SER A 8 21.63 6.12 12.27
N ILE A 9 20.54 6.88 12.25
CA ILE A 9 20.60 8.34 12.43
C ILE A 9 21.08 8.68 13.84
N ALA A 10 20.53 8.04 14.85
CA ALA A 10 20.78 8.36 16.24
C ALA A 10 22.15 7.85 16.77
N GLU A 11 22.59 6.66 16.32
CA GLU A 11 23.73 5.95 16.90
C GLU A 11 24.95 5.90 15.98
N ASP A 12 24.74 5.95 14.64
CA ASP A 12 25.79 5.70 13.65
C ASP A 12 26.10 6.95 12.78
N ALA A 13 25.72 8.16 13.21
CA ALA A 13 25.91 9.43 12.50
C ALA A 13 25.25 9.47 11.10
N ASN A 14 24.13 8.79 10.91
CA ASN A 14 23.34 8.80 9.68
C ASN A 14 24.12 8.48 8.39
N PRO A 15 24.77 7.32 8.28
CA PRO A 15 25.64 6.98 7.16
C PRO A 15 24.91 6.90 5.81
N TYR A 16 23.59 6.80 5.85
CA TYR A 16 22.73 6.71 4.66
C TYR A 16 22.12 8.06 4.24
N GLY A 17 22.33 9.13 5.00
CA GLY A 17 21.77 10.45 4.70
C GLY A 17 20.22 10.50 4.71
N VAL A 18 19.56 9.63 5.50
CA VAL A 18 18.10 9.56 5.57
C VAL A 18 17.54 10.68 6.44
N ASN A 19 16.45 11.31 6.00
CA ASN A 19 15.65 12.16 6.88
C ASN A 19 14.69 11.29 7.70
N GLY A 20 14.94 11.16 9.00
CA GLY A 20 14.14 10.32 9.89
C GLY A 20 12.71 10.79 10.09
N ASP A 21 12.42 12.06 9.79
CA ASP A 21 11.07 12.64 9.92
C ASP A 21 10.22 12.47 8.64
N GLN A 22 10.84 12.03 7.54
CA GLN A 22 10.20 11.91 6.22
C GLN A 22 10.55 10.59 5.54
N ILE A 23 10.29 9.48 6.22
CA ILE A 23 10.49 8.14 5.64
C ILE A 23 9.27 7.77 4.82
N VAL A 24 9.48 7.49 3.54
CA VAL A 24 8.47 6.97 2.62
C VAL A 24 8.75 5.50 2.39
N ILE A 25 7.72 4.67 2.42
CA ILE A 25 7.82 3.28 2.00
C ILE A 25 7.00 3.06 0.73
N GLY A 26 7.40 2.08 -0.06
CA GLY A 26 6.65 1.76 -1.26
C GLY A 26 7.18 0.51 -1.93
N GLY A 27 6.45 0.07 -2.94
CA GLY A 27 6.83 -1.10 -3.70
C GLY A 27 5.96 -1.35 -4.91
N GLN A 28 6.40 -2.29 -5.72
CA GLN A 28 5.70 -2.76 -6.90
C GLN A 28 5.05 -4.12 -6.63
N GLY A 29 3.85 -4.33 -7.18
CA GLY A 29 3.13 -5.59 -7.06
C GLY A 29 3.02 -6.02 -5.59
N SER A 30 3.58 -7.16 -5.22
CA SER A 30 3.60 -7.64 -3.82
C SER A 30 4.26 -6.67 -2.84
N GLY A 31 5.26 -5.88 -3.27
CA GLY A 31 5.83 -4.81 -2.46
C GLY A 31 4.84 -3.68 -2.20
N GLY A 32 3.97 -3.36 -3.16
CA GLY A 32 2.87 -2.42 -2.99
C GLY A 32 1.84 -2.93 -1.98
N TYR A 33 1.44 -4.20 -2.08
CA TYR A 33 0.57 -4.85 -1.08
C TYR A 33 1.16 -4.75 0.34
N THR A 34 2.46 -5.03 0.47
CA THR A 34 3.16 -4.96 1.76
C THR A 34 3.19 -3.54 2.31
N ALA A 35 3.47 -2.53 1.47
CA ALA A 35 3.51 -1.15 1.89
C ALA A 35 2.13 -0.64 2.34
N LEU A 36 1.07 -0.98 1.61
CA LEU A 36 -0.29 -0.63 1.96
C LEU A 36 -0.72 -1.29 3.27
N ALA A 37 -0.51 -2.60 3.41
CA ALA A 37 -0.82 -3.31 4.66
C ALA A 37 -0.03 -2.76 5.85
N TYR A 38 1.23 -2.35 5.64
CA TYR A 38 2.07 -1.76 6.69
C TYR A 38 1.47 -0.45 7.25
N SER A 39 0.83 0.36 6.41
CA SER A 39 0.27 1.65 6.86
C SER A 39 -1.11 1.55 7.46
N SER A 40 -1.91 0.58 7.01
CA SER A 40 -3.35 0.55 7.29
C SER A 40 -3.75 -0.50 8.33
N LEU A 41 -2.97 -1.58 8.49
CA LEU A 41 -3.28 -2.57 9.52
C LEU A 41 -2.88 -2.07 10.90
N GLN A 42 -3.87 -1.93 11.79
CA GLN A 42 -3.69 -1.43 13.15
C GLN A 42 -4.32 -2.34 14.20
N GLU A 43 -5.35 -3.12 13.82
CA GLU A 43 -6.13 -3.93 14.75
C GLU A 43 -6.24 -5.39 14.30
N VAL A 44 -6.31 -6.31 15.27
CA VAL A 44 -6.45 -7.75 15.02
C VAL A 44 -7.76 -8.08 14.29
N SER A 45 -8.83 -7.33 14.52
CA SER A 45 -10.11 -7.47 13.83
C SER A 45 -9.99 -7.34 12.30
N GLU A 46 -9.05 -6.55 11.80
CA GLU A 46 -8.85 -6.30 10.38
C GLU A 46 -8.27 -7.52 9.64
N ILE A 47 -7.43 -8.29 10.31
CA ILE A 47 -6.90 -9.56 9.77
C ILE A 47 -7.79 -10.76 10.05
N GLN A 48 -8.85 -10.60 10.85
CA GLN A 48 -9.82 -11.65 11.19
C GLN A 48 -11.11 -11.58 10.35
N LEU A 49 -11.02 -11.07 9.12
CA LEU A 49 -12.10 -11.14 8.16
C LEU A 49 -12.26 -12.58 7.61
N LEU A 50 -13.49 -12.99 7.33
CA LEU A 50 -13.78 -14.37 6.89
C LEU A 50 -12.99 -14.79 5.64
N LYS A 51 -12.65 -13.86 4.76
CA LYS A 51 -11.83 -14.14 3.58
C LYS A 51 -10.37 -14.53 3.90
N PHE A 52 -9.90 -14.25 5.11
CA PHE A 52 -8.58 -14.64 5.62
C PHE A 52 -8.65 -15.83 6.59
N PHE A 53 -9.80 -16.51 6.65
CA PHE A 53 -9.96 -17.72 7.46
C PHE A 53 -9.71 -18.96 6.60
N ASN A 54 -8.75 -19.77 7.02
CA ASN A 54 -8.46 -21.05 6.36
C ASN A 54 -9.32 -22.15 6.98
N THR A 55 -10.27 -22.66 6.20
CA THR A 55 -11.19 -23.71 6.63
C THR A 55 -10.55 -25.06 6.81
N GLU A 56 -9.42 -25.33 6.15
CA GLU A 56 -8.70 -26.61 6.27
C GLU A 56 -7.95 -26.70 7.61
N THR A 57 -7.33 -25.61 8.02
CA THR A 57 -6.62 -25.51 9.30
C THR A 57 -7.50 -25.05 10.45
N ASN A 58 -8.72 -24.58 10.16
CA ASN A 58 -9.68 -23.98 11.08
C ASN A 58 -9.06 -22.82 11.89
N ALA A 59 -8.28 -21.97 11.23
CA ALA A 59 -7.58 -20.84 11.82
C ALA A 59 -7.51 -19.65 10.84
N PHE A 60 -7.31 -18.46 11.37
CA PHE A 60 -6.97 -17.30 10.53
C PHE A 60 -5.58 -17.46 9.93
N MET A 61 -5.37 -16.90 8.73
CA MET A 61 -4.08 -16.99 8.03
C MET A 61 -2.98 -16.21 8.72
N VAL A 62 -3.33 -15.17 9.49
CA VAL A 62 -2.41 -14.34 10.25
C VAL A 62 -2.72 -14.47 11.74
N GLU A 63 -1.74 -14.91 12.51
CA GLU A 63 -1.81 -15.08 13.96
C GLU A 63 -0.73 -14.22 14.64
N PRO A 64 -1.08 -13.06 15.24
CA PRO A 64 -0.11 -12.18 15.89
C PRO A 64 0.68 -12.85 17.02
N THR A 65 0.09 -13.80 17.72
CA THR A 65 0.78 -14.60 18.75
C THR A 65 1.94 -15.44 18.22
N ILE A 66 1.95 -15.70 16.91
CA ILE A 66 2.98 -16.47 16.22
C ILE A 66 3.86 -15.54 15.36
N MET A 67 3.25 -14.61 14.63
CA MET A 67 3.93 -13.77 13.64
C MET A 67 4.47 -12.46 14.20
N GLY A 68 4.05 -12.05 15.40
CA GLY A 68 4.30 -10.74 15.97
C GLY A 68 3.09 -9.79 15.77
N ASP A 69 3.09 -8.71 16.52
CA ASP A 69 2.07 -7.67 16.41
C ASP A 69 2.30 -6.73 15.21
N PHE A 70 1.42 -5.73 15.03
CA PHE A 70 1.51 -4.78 13.91
C PHE A 70 2.72 -3.84 14.02
N ASP A 71 3.31 -3.73 15.21
CA ASP A 71 4.60 -3.06 15.40
C ASP A 71 5.80 -3.96 15.08
N GLY A 72 5.54 -5.21 14.70
CA GLY A 72 6.56 -6.21 14.41
C GLY A 72 7.31 -6.66 15.66
N LEU A 73 6.60 -6.70 16.81
CA LEU A 73 7.14 -7.12 18.10
C LEU A 73 6.47 -8.43 18.55
N GLY A 74 7.17 -9.19 19.38
CA GLY A 74 6.65 -10.45 19.92
C GLY A 74 6.55 -11.58 18.89
N GLY A 75 5.65 -12.53 19.11
CA GLY A 75 5.49 -13.72 18.28
C GLY A 75 6.57 -14.78 18.51
N SER A 76 6.72 -15.70 17.55
CA SER A 76 7.73 -16.75 17.59
C SER A 76 9.11 -16.21 17.20
N PRO A 77 10.17 -16.40 18.00
CA PRO A 77 11.53 -15.98 17.64
C PRO A 77 12.08 -16.60 16.34
N MET A 78 11.45 -17.65 15.83
CA MET A 78 11.80 -18.23 14.53
C MET A 78 11.23 -17.43 13.34
N LEU A 79 10.16 -16.68 13.55
CA LEU A 79 9.45 -15.94 12.51
C LEU A 79 9.63 -14.43 12.65
N ASN A 80 9.74 -13.95 13.88
CA ASN A 80 9.92 -12.54 14.17
C ASN A 80 11.01 -12.32 15.21
N ASN A 81 11.86 -11.32 14.96
CA ASN A 81 12.84 -10.82 15.91
C ASN A 81 12.53 -9.35 16.16
N ASP A 82 12.33 -8.99 17.42
CA ASP A 82 12.12 -7.60 17.82
C ASP A 82 13.33 -6.74 17.45
N ASN A 83 13.21 -5.98 16.37
CA ASN A 83 14.29 -5.18 15.85
C ASN A 83 14.14 -3.72 16.28
N TRP A 84 15.01 -3.29 17.23
CA TRP A 84 15.11 -1.90 17.72
C TRP A 84 13.75 -1.31 18.16
N PRO A 85 13.05 -1.92 19.12
CA PRO A 85 11.70 -1.53 19.52
C PRO A 85 11.64 -0.12 20.16
N SER A 86 12.78 0.44 20.54
CA SER A 86 12.88 1.82 21.08
C SER A 86 12.78 2.91 20.01
N TYR A 87 12.84 2.55 18.72
CA TYR A 87 12.71 3.48 17.62
C TYR A 87 11.32 3.35 16.97
N SER A 88 10.73 4.47 16.56
CA SER A 88 9.45 4.49 15.86
C SER A 88 9.54 3.80 14.50
N ASN A 89 8.46 3.14 14.12
CA ASN A 89 8.22 2.57 12.79
C ASN A 89 7.29 3.46 11.93
N ASP A 90 6.93 4.66 12.39
CA ASP A 90 6.09 5.59 11.65
C ASP A 90 6.68 5.92 10.27
N ILE A 91 5.81 6.20 9.33
CA ILE A 91 6.15 6.62 7.98
C ILE A 91 5.39 7.89 7.63
N SER A 92 5.79 8.55 6.55
CA SER A 92 5.19 9.83 6.14
C SER A 92 4.34 9.71 4.87
N MET A 93 4.49 8.64 4.10
CA MET A 93 3.78 8.46 2.83
C MET A 93 3.93 7.01 2.34
N ILE A 94 2.95 6.54 1.59
CA ILE A 94 3.01 5.30 0.79
C ILE A 94 3.22 5.64 -0.68
N PHE A 95 4.10 4.88 -1.34
CA PHE A 95 4.22 4.83 -2.79
C PHE A 95 3.86 3.42 -3.29
N ASN A 96 2.78 3.30 -4.05
CA ASN A 96 2.26 2.04 -4.56
C ASN A 96 2.34 1.95 -6.08
N ILE A 97 2.99 0.92 -6.62
CA ILE A 97 3.04 0.63 -8.06
C ILE A 97 2.35 -0.70 -8.33
N GLY A 98 1.11 -0.66 -8.82
CA GLY A 98 0.38 -1.86 -9.20
C GLY A 98 0.18 -2.86 -8.06
N GLY A 99 0.02 -2.39 -6.82
CA GLY A 99 -0.38 -3.18 -5.67
C GLY A 99 -1.82 -2.89 -5.28
N ALA A 100 -2.34 -3.66 -4.33
CA ALA A 100 -3.67 -3.49 -3.77
C ALA A 100 -3.66 -3.71 -2.25
N ILE A 101 -4.72 -3.33 -1.56
CA ILE A 101 -4.90 -3.62 -0.14
C ILE A 101 -5.78 -4.87 0.02
N GLY A 102 -5.52 -5.67 1.03
CA GLY A 102 -6.26 -6.90 1.28
C GLY A 102 -7.74 -6.68 1.55
N ASP A 103 -8.08 -5.58 2.20
CA ASP A 103 -9.46 -5.11 2.37
C ASP A 103 -9.49 -3.59 2.54
N SER A 104 -10.42 -2.91 1.88
CA SER A 104 -10.56 -1.44 2.01
C SER A 104 -11.06 -0.99 3.38
N SER A 105 -11.62 -1.89 4.17
CA SER A 105 -12.02 -1.61 5.55
C SER A 105 -10.83 -1.41 6.52
N TRP A 106 -9.61 -1.69 6.07
CA TRP A 106 -8.40 -1.40 6.83
C TRP A 106 -8.01 0.07 6.82
N MET A 107 -8.60 0.84 5.90
CA MET A 107 -8.26 2.26 5.73
C MET A 107 -9.04 3.13 6.70
N ASP A 108 -8.33 4.00 7.41
CA ASP A 108 -8.88 4.93 8.37
C ASP A 108 -8.55 6.40 8.07
N GLN A 109 -9.35 7.30 8.63
CA GLN A 109 -9.06 8.72 8.59
C GLN A 109 -7.84 9.05 9.47
N GLY A 110 -6.91 9.84 8.91
CA GLY A 110 -5.69 10.26 9.61
C GLY A 110 -4.47 9.40 9.29
N GLU A 111 -4.62 8.41 8.41
CA GLU A 111 -3.48 7.67 7.86
C GLU A 111 -2.61 8.55 6.93
N VAL A 112 -1.42 8.03 6.62
CA VAL A 112 -0.49 8.72 5.73
C VAL A 112 -0.99 8.79 4.29
N PRO A 113 -0.62 9.82 3.52
CA PRO A 113 -1.04 9.96 2.13
C PRO A 113 -0.51 8.83 1.25
N ILE A 114 -1.29 8.47 0.24
CA ILE A 114 -0.99 7.41 -0.72
C ILE A 114 -0.79 8.02 -2.11
N CYS A 115 0.37 7.77 -2.71
CA CYS A 115 0.63 8.01 -4.13
C CYS A 115 0.64 6.67 -4.87
N ALA A 116 -0.24 6.49 -5.84
CA ALA A 116 -0.39 5.23 -6.57
C ALA A 116 -0.21 5.41 -8.07
N VAL A 117 0.63 4.56 -8.67
CA VAL A 117 0.79 4.43 -10.12
C VAL A 117 0.32 3.03 -10.51
N HIS A 118 -0.69 2.90 -11.38
CA HIS A 118 -1.30 1.62 -11.66
C HIS A 118 -1.80 1.49 -13.10
N GLY A 119 -1.48 0.38 -13.75
CA GLY A 119 -2.06 0.02 -15.04
C GLY A 119 -3.56 -0.25 -14.94
N VAL A 120 -4.38 0.47 -15.71
CA VAL A 120 -5.85 0.30 -15.65
C VAL A 120 -6.27 -1.13 -16.04
N ASN A 121 -5.48 -1.78 -16.90
CA ASN A 121 -5.69 -3.14 -17.35
C ASN A 121 -4.70 -4.14 -16.72
N ASP A 122 -4.17 -3.86 -15.53
CA ASP A 122 -3.24 -4.74 -14.83
C ASP A 122 -3.83 -6.16 -14.69
N PRO A 123 -3.15 -7.20 -15.23
CA PRO A 123 -3.65 -8.57 -15.20
C PRO A 123 -3.37 -9.30 -13.88
N PHE A 124 -2.59 -8.71 -12.97
CA PHE A 124 -2.13 -9.35 -11.74
C PHE A 124 -2.79 -8.76 -10.49
N ALA A 125 -2.87 -7.43 -10.43
CA ALA A 125 -3.53 -6.73 -9.34
C ALA A 125 -4.71 -5.91 -9.90
N PRO A 126 -5.93 -6.06 -9.38
CA PRO A 126 -7.06 -5.26 -9.81
C PRO A 126 -6.77 -3.76 -9.65
N TYR A 127 -7.11 -2.96 -10.65
CA TYR A 127 -7.02 -1.49 -10.57
C TYR A 127 -8.04 -0.90 -9.58
N GLY A 128 -9.27 -1.44 -9.57
CA GLY A 128 -10.34 -1.18 -8.61
C GLY A 128 -10.52 -2.38 -7.66
N ASP A 129 -11.75 -2.64 -7.24
CA ASP A 129 -12.08 -3.85 -6.49
C ASP A 129 -12.09 -5.07 -7.42
N GLY A 130 -11.53 -6.17 -6.97
CA GLY A 130 -11.50 -7.40 -7.77
C GLY A 130 -10.77 -8.55 -7.09
N THR A 131 -10.81 -9.70 -7.76
CA THR A 131 -10.18 -10.93 -7.26
C THR A 131 -8.78 -11.09 -7.83
N VAL A 132 -7.82 -11.40 -6.98
CA VAL A 132 -6.48 -11.83 -7.39
C VAL A 132 -6.51 -13.30 -7.73
N PHE A 133 -5.89 -13.66 -8.86
CA PHE A 133 -5.76 -15.05 -9.30
C PHE A 133 -4.30 -15.51 -9.27
N VAL A 134 -4.10 -16.81 -9.10
CA VAL A 134 -2.78 -17.39 -9.31
C VAL A 134 -2.38 -17.22 -10.78
N PRO A 135 -1.26 -16.56 -11.11
CA PRO A 135 -0.88 -16.28 -12.49
C PRO A 135 -0.91 -17.52 -13.40
N GLY A 136 -1.56 -17.38 -14.55
CA GLY A 136 -1.70 -18.47 -15.53
C GLY A 136 -2.76 -19.51 -15.19
N THR A 137 -3.57 -19.30 -14.15
CA THR A 137 -4.65 -20.19 -13.74
C THR A 137 -5.96 -19.44 -13.52
N SER A 138 -7.05 -20.17 -13.25
CA SER A 138 -8.34 -19.61 -12.80
C SER A 138 -8.54 -19.76 -11.28
N PHE A 139 -7.52 -20.12 -10.52
CA PHE A 139 -7.62 -20.26 -9.07
C PHE A 139 -7.64 -18.88 -8.41
N ALA A 140 -8.77 -18.52 -7.81
CA ALA A 140 -8.94 -17.32 -7.02
C ALA A 140 -8.12 -17.42 -5.73
N VAL A 141 -7.42 -16.34 -5.38
CA VAL A 141 -6.66 -16.20 -4.13
C VAL A 141 -7.50 -15.48 -3.11
N VAL A 142 -7.83 -14.21 -3.37
CA VAL A 142 -8.57 -13.34 -2.45
C VAL A 142 -9.11 -12.13 -3.20
N ASP A 143 -10.23 -11.57 -2.72
CA ASP A 143 -10.73 -10.27 -3.17
C ASP A 143 -9.97 -9.15 -2.48
N VAL A 144 -9.56 -8.14 -3.26
CA VAL A 144 -8.75 -7.01 -2.83
C VAL A 144 -9.29 -5.69 -3.38
N SER A 145 -8.80 -4.57 -2.83
CA SER A 145 -9.10 -3.22 -3.33
C SER A 145 -7.84 -2.60 -3.92
N GLY A 146 -7.89 -2.29 -5.22
CA GLY A 146 -6.76 -1.71 -5.94
C GLY A 146 -6.65 -0.21 -5.84
N SER A 147 -5.70 0.36 -6.58
CA SER A 147 -5.31 1.78 -6.46
C SER A 147 -6.45 2.77 -6.67
N SER A 148 -7.38 2.48 -7.57
CA SER A 148 -8.56 3.34 -7.81
C SER A 148 -9.45 3.43 -6.57
N THR A 149 -9.72 2.30 -5.91
CA THR A 149 -10.55 2.26 -4.70
C THR A 149 -9.84 2.91 -3.51
N ILE A 150 -8.58 2.52 -3.24
CA ILE A 150 -7.85 3.03 -2.07
C ILE A 150 -7.57 4.52 -2.16
N THR A 151 -7.24 5.05 -3.35
CA THR A 151 -6.99 6.48 -3.50
C THR A 151 -8.27 7.29 -3.33
N ARG A 152 -9.40 6.79 -3.84
CA ARG A 152 -10.71 7.42 -3.60
C ARG A 152 -11.01 7.51 -2.10
N ILE A 153 -10.84 6.42 -1.36
CA ILE A 153 -11.08 6.39 0.10
C ILE A 153 -10.11 7.33 0.83
N ALA A 154 -8.82 7.34 0.46
CA ALA A 154 -7.83 8.24 1.06
C ALA A 154 -8.22 9.72 0.86
N ASN A 155 -8.78 10.10 -0.30
CA ASN A 155 -9.30 11.44 -0.54
C ASN A 155 -10.59 11.72 0.25
N GLU A 156 -11.53 10.77 0.32
CA GLU A 156 -12.75 10.89 1.12
C GLU A 156 -12.45 11.10 2.61
N PHE A 157 -11.39 10.49 3.12
CA PHE A 157 -10.92 10.65 4.50
C PHE A 157 -10.05 11.89 4.72
N GLY A 158 -9.63 12.59 3.66
CA GLY A 158 -8.71 13.72 3.72
C GLY A 158 -7.25 13.35 3.91
N ASN A 159 -6.90 12.05 3.84
CA ASN A 159 -5.52 11.57 3.99
C ASN A 159 -4.59 12.10 2.88
N ASN A 160 -5.15 12.36 1.68
CA ASN A 160 -4.44 12.90 0.53
C ASN A 160 -4.50 14.43 0.40
N ASP A 161 -5.09 15.15 1.36
CA ASP A 161 -5.25 16.62 1.31
C ASP A 161 -3.93 17.37 1.20
N ILE A 162 -2.82 16.75 1.60
CA ILE A 162 -1.48 17.33 1.46
C ILE A 162 -1.12 17.66 -0.01
N TRP A 163 -1.73 16.97 -0.98
CA TRP A 163 -1.49 17.21 -2.41
C TRP A 163 -2.26 18.41 -2.96
N LEU A 164 -3.27 18.91 -2.25
CA LEU A 164 -4.12 20.01 -2.70
C LEU A 164 -3.47 21.38 -2.57
N THR A 165 -2.44 21.54 -1.70
CA THR A 165 -1.86 22.86 -1.43
C THR A 165 -0.35 22.82 -1.24
N PRO A 166 0.44 23.42 -2.14
CA PRO A 166 0.03 24.00 -3.42
C PRO A 166 -0.34 22.91 -4.43
N PRO A 167 -1.27 23.17 -5.35
CA PRO A 167 -1.63 22.18 -6.36
C PRO A 167 -0.47 21.94 -7.32
N PHE A 168 -0.24 20.68 -7.67
CA PHE A 168 0.73 20.33 -8.70
C PHE A 168 0.19 20.69 -10.09
N THR A 169 1.02 21.28 -10.94
CA THR A 169 0.65 21.72 -12.28
C THR A 169 1.59 21.21 -13.37
N ASP A 170 2.41 20.24 -13.04
CA ASP A 170 3.30 19.60 -13.99
C ASP A 170 2.55 18.73 -15.02
N ALA A 171 3.22 18.37 -16.11
CA ALA A 171 2.60 17.65 -17.22
C ALA A 171 2.08 16.25 -16.82
N ILE A 172 2.73 15.59 -15.87
CA ILE A 172 2.36 14.23 -15.43
C ILE A 172 1.09 14.29 -14.58
N THR A 173 1.03 15.22 -13.62
CA THR A 173 -0.16 15.44 -12.79
C THR A 173 -1.35 15.86 -13.66
N ASN A 174 -1.17 16.83 -14.58
CA ASN A 174 -2.22 17.26 -15.50
C ASN A 174 -2.72 16.12 -16.40
N TYR A 175 -1.82 15.24 -16.87
CA TYR A 175 -2.20 14.05 -17.62
C TYR A 175 -3.04 13.10 -16.76
N ALA A 176 -2.61 12.79 -15.53
CA ALA A 176 -3.34 11.92 -14.62
C ALA A 176 -4.75 12.47 -14.34
N GLN A 177 -4.87 13.75 -13.97
CA GLN A 177 -6.15 14.41 -13.73
C GLN A 177 -7.07 14.37 -14.96
N ALA A 178 -6.53 14.58 -16.16
CA ALA A 178 -7.30 14.47 -17.40
C ALA A 178 -7.82 13.03 -17.66
N LYS A 179 -7.11 11.99 -17.20
CA LYS A 179 -7.55 10.60 -17.30
C LYS A 179 -8.57 10.22 -16.23
N LEU A 180 -8.54 10.87 -15.08
CA LEU A 180 -9.48 10.66 -13.99
C LEU A 180 -10.79 11.41 -14.18
N ALA A 181 -10.81 12.45 -15.00
CA ALA A 181 -11.98 13.29 -15.26
C ALA A 181 -13.19 12.44 -15.71
N GLY A 182 -14.33 12.63 -15.02
CA GLY A 182 -15.56 11.87 -15.27
C GLY A 182 -15.57 10.44 -14.74
N THR A 183 -14.52 9.99 -14.05
CA THR A 183 -14.47 8.69 -13.35
C THR A 183 -14.85 8.85 -11.88
N VAL A 184 -14.85 7.74 -11.13
CA VAL A 184 -15.05 7.76 -9.66
C VAL A 184 -13.92 8.47 -8.89
N ASN A 185 -12.81 8.76 -9.58
CA ASN A 185 -11.65 9.47 -9.03
C ASN A 185 -11.50 10.89 -9.59
N ASP A 186 -12.55 11.46 -10.19
CA ASP A 186 -12.53 12.84 -10.70
C ASP A 186 -12.24 13.82 -9.54
N GLY A 187 -11.17 14.61 -9.70
CA GLY A 187 -10.69 15.55 -8.68
C GLY A 187 -9.94 14.93 -7.49
N ASN A 188 -9.75 13.62 -7.45
CA ASN A 188 -8.94 12.96 -6.42
C ASN A 188 -7.44 13.09 -6.73
N GLU A 189 -6.65 13.26 -5.69
CA GLU A 189 -5.19 13.38 -5.76
C GLU A 189 -4.49 12.07 -5.41
N GLY A 190 -3.25 11.90 -5.92
CA GLY A 190 -2.38 10.77 -5.60
C GLY A 190 -2.58 9.53 -6.48
N LEU A 191 -3.46 9.56 -7.50
CA LEU A 191 -3.64 8.46 -8.44
C LEU A 191 -3.12 8.80 -9.84
N PHE A 192 -2.21 7.97 -10.35
CA PHE A 192 -1.60 8.08 -11.67
C PHE A 192 -1.95 6.84 -12.51
N PRO A 193 -3.07 6.85 -13.27
CA PRO A 193 -3.48 5.71 -14.07
C PRO A 193 -2.63 5.57 -15.32
N ILE A 194 -2.14 4.36 -15.59
CA ILE A 194 -1.45 4.01 -16.81
C ILE A 194 -2.46 3.44 -17.81
N MET A 195 -2.73 4.20 -18.86
CA MET A 195 -3.68 3.85 -19.93
C MET A 195 -2.90 3.24 -21.11
N ALA A 196 -2.20 2.15 -20.85
CA ALA A 196 -1.41 1.41 -21.84
C ALA A 196 -2.21 0.25 -22.46
N PRO A 197 -1.66 -0.49 -23.44
CA PRO A 197 -2.28 -1.67 -24.01
C PRO A 197 -2.78 -2.69 -22.99
N GLN A 198 -3.65 -3.61 -23.42
CA GLN A 198 -4.14 -4.69 -22.56
C GLN A 198 -2.95 -5.44 -21.92
N ASN A 199 -3.10 -5.78 -20.65
CA ASN A 199 -2.10 -6.45 -19.81
C ASN A 199 -0.93 -5.55 -19.36
N ALA A 200 -1.01 -4.24 -19.48
CA ALA A 200 -0.04 -3.33 -18.87
C ALA A 200 -0.12 -3.41 -17.34
N SER A 201 0.99 -3.77 -16.70
CA SER A 201 1.08 -3.97 -15.25
C SER A 201 1.97 -2.96 -14.54
N GLY A 202 2.71 -2.14 -15.29
CA GLY A 202 3.63 -1.17 -14.73
C GLY A 202 3.86 0.06 -15.58
N PRO A 203 4.43 1.12 -15.00
CA PRO A 203 4.60 2.41 -15.69
C PRO A 203 5.57 2.35 -16.89
N TRP A 204 6.47 1.37 -16.93
CA TRP A 204 7.37 1.18 -18.07
C TRP A 204 6.69 0.64 -19.33
N GLU A 205 5.52 0.06 -19.21
CA GLU A 205 4.73 -0.46 -20.34
C GLU A 205 3.96 0.66 -21.06
N TRP A 206 4.02 1.88 -20.54
CA TRP A 206 3.38 3.04 -21.13
C TRP A 206 4.06 3.52 -22.44
N PHE A 207 5.30 3.19 -22.64
CA PHE A 207 6.13 3.74 -23.73
C PHE A 207 6.29 2.79 -24.94
N ASP A 208 5.54 1.70 -24.98
CA ASP A 208 5.57 0.74 -26.10
C ASP A 208 4.57 1.11 -27.23
#